data_477c99dab2cdf63c836c33ac184daab9
#
_entry.id   477c99dab2cdf63c836c33ac184daab9
#
_cell.length_a   1.000
_cell.length_b   1.000
_cell.length_c   1.000
_cell.angle_alpha   90.00
_cell.angle_beta   90.00
_cell.angle_gamma   90.00
#
_symmetry.space_group_name_H-M   'P 1'
#
loop_
_entity.id
_entity.type
_entity.pdbx_description
1 polymer ?
#
loop_
_entity_poly.entity_id
_entity_poly.type
_entity_poly.pdbx_seq_one_letter_code
_entity_poly.pdbx_strand_id
1 'polypeptide(L)'
;HDALPISLTEKIIRGKDEKVHHNELQYITEISLKSPATMIPQAKNELRRMANMAQENLDHAIHGFLNQSDEFVDKIYHREEDINNVSHAITDYLVKSNQLSLPLADQKILGSMFYVVNDIERIGDHAENFADFTKTEIKHNTGLTGDAKEEIKKMYTAVSKLLKLSLECFMEQDGVNKPEEKLAEIAILEASIDKMERRYQKHHIKRLAKGECEPRAGLDRKST
;
A
#
# COMPACT_ATOMS: atom_id res chain seq x y z
N HIS A 1 7.92 16.32 -48.44
CA HIS A 1 6.60 16.08 -47.78
C HIS A 1 6.39 14.57 -47.67
N ASP A 2 7.11 13.92 -46.77
CA ASP A 2 6.97 12.48 -46.55
C ASP A 2 6.30 12.27 -45.19
N ALA A 3 4.98 12.15 -45.23
CA ALA A 3 4.22 11.64 -44.09
C ALA A 3 4.55 10.16 -43.91
N LEU A 4 5.02 9.80 -42.71
CA LEU A 4 5.23 8.40 -42.35
C LEU A 4 3.95 7.60 -42.53
N PRO A 5 4.00 6.39 -43.10
CA PRO A 5 2.81 5.59 -43.34
C PRO A 5 2.09 5.27 -42.03
N ILE A 6 0.79 5.45 -41.99
CA ILE A 6 -0.10 5.20 -40.86
C ILE A 6 0.12 3.79 -40.23
N SER A 7 0.51 2.81 -41.06
CA SER A 7 0.85 1.45 -40.62
C SER A 7 2.07 1.36 -39.67
N LEU A 8 2.97 2.36 -39.67
CA LEU A 8 4.14 2.40 -38.77
C LEU A 8 3.79 3.00 -37.42
N THR A 9 2.86 3.97 -37.44
CA THR A 9 2.35 4.57 -36.19
C THR A 9 1.44 3.59 -35.43
N GLU A 10 0.64 2.78 -36.12
CA GLU A 10 -0.16 1.72 -35.49
C GLU A 10 0.69 0.60 -34.86
N LYS A 11 1.90 0.32 -35.38
CA LYS A 11 2.83 -0.63 -34.77
C LYS A 11 3.56 -0.10 -33.55
N ILE A 12 3.72 1.22 -33.46
CA ILE A 12 4.36 1.89 -32.30
C ILE A 12 3.33 2.15 -31.20
N ILE A 13 2.05 2.32 -31.56
CA ILE A 13 0.92 2.52 -30.65
C ILE A 13 0.26 1.18 -30.24
N ARG A 14 0.67 0.06 -30.82
CA ARG A 14 0.34 -1.24 -30.22
C ARG A 14 1.05 -1.30 -28.86
N GLY A 15 0.43 -0.61 -27.91
CA GLY A 15 0.65 -0.83 -26.51
C GLY A 15 0.66 -2.33 -26.25
N LYS A 16 1.56 -2.75 -25.38
CA LYS A 16 1.59 -4.11 -24.82
C LYS A 16 0.17 -4.63 -24.74
N ASP A 17 -0.06 -5.81 -25.27
CA ASP A 17 -1.33 -6.49 -25.23
C ASP A 17 -2.03 -6.16 -23.91
N GLU A 18 -3.26 -5.63 -23.99
CA GLU A 18 -4.21 -5.70 -22.90
C GLU A 18 -4.37 -7.18 -22.54
N LYS A 19 -3.46 -7.71 -21.75
CA LYS A 19 -3.69 -8.92 -21.00
C LYS A 19 -4.88 -8.58 -20.14
N VAL A 20 -6.00 -9.11 -20.49
CA VAL A 20 -7.25 -9.02 -19.77
C VAL A 20 -6.98 -9.47 -18.35
N HIS A 21 -6.82 -8.53 -17.43
CA HIS A 21 -6.54 -8.74 -16.01
C HIS A 21 -7.73 -9.38 -15.24
N HIS A 22 -8.61 -10.09 -15.96
CA HIS A 22 -9.81 -10.73 -15.40
C HIS A 22 -9.52 -11.79 -14.31
N ASN A 23 -8.29 -12.33 -14.25
CA ASN A 23 -7.91 -13.31 -13.25
C ASN A 23 -7.39 -12.70 -11.93
N GLU A 24 -7.22 -11.39 -11.87
CA GLU A 24 -6.61 -10.71 -10.73
C GLU A 24 -7.65 -10.27 -9.68
N LEU A 25 -8.91 -10.06 -10.09
CA LEU A 25 -10.02 -9.68 -9.22
C LEU A 25 -10.81 -10.93 -8.79
N GLN A 26 -11.05 -11.08 -7.48
CA GLN A 26 -11.78 -12.22 -6.91
C GLN A 26 -13.25 -11.91 -6.64
N TYR A 27 -13.57 -10.68 -6.28
CA TYR A 27 -14.92 -10.26 -5.89
C TYR A 27 -15.64 -9.47 -6.98
N ILE A 28 -14.90 -8.88 -7.90
CA ILE A 28 -15.44 -8.07 -9.00
C ILE A 28 -15.63 -8.95 -10.23
N THR A 29 -16.83 -8.89 -10.80
CA THR A 29 -17.18 -9.60 -12.05
C THR A 29 -17.76 -8.61 -13.06
N GLU A 30 -17.76 -8.94 -14.35
CA GLU A 30 -18.41 -8.11 -15.38
C GLU A 30 -19.91 -7.86 -15.12
N ILE A 31 -20.58 -8.79 -14.43
CA ILE A 31 -21.98 -8.67 -14.05
C ILE A 31 -22.16 -7.56 -13.01
N SER A 32 -21.16 -7.29 -12.19
CA SER A 32 -21.23 -6.25 -11.16
C SER A 32 -21.40 -4.85 -11.73
N LEU A 33 -20.90 -4.58 -12.93
CA LEU A 33 -21.11 -3.29 -13.62
C LEU A 33 -22.57 -3.06 -14.05
N LYS A 34 -23.44 -4.08 -13.99
CA LYS A 34 -24.84 -3.97 -14.38
C LYS A 34 -25.76 -3.53 -13.23
N SER A 35 -25.27 -3.54 -11.98
CA SER A 35 -26.08 -3.20 -10.82
C SER A 35 -25.29 -2.35 -9.81
N PRO A 36 -25.67 -1.07 -9.62
CA PRO A 36 -25.04 -0.20 -8.62
C PRO A 36 -25.04 -0.80 -7.21
N ALA A 37 -26.10 -1.53 -6.86
CA ALA A 37 -26.24 -2.15 -5.54
C ALA A 37 -25.15 -3.21 -5.24
N THR A 38 -24.53 -3.80 -6.27
CA THR A 38 -23.46 -4.80 -6.10
C THR A 38 -22.07 -4.22 -6.30
N MET A 39 -21.95 -3.11 -7.04
CA MET A 39 -20.66 -2.50 -7.39
C MET A 39 -19.85 -2.07 -6.18
N ILE A 40 -20.43 -1.29 -5.29
CA ILE A 40 -19.76 -0.76 -4.10
C ILE A 40 -19.34 -1.88 -3.15
N PRO A 41 -20.23 -2.81 -2.75
CA PRO A 41 -19.83 -3.93 -1.89
C PRO A 41 -18.72 -4.80 -2.48
N GLN A 42 -18.74 -5.06 -3.79
CA GLN A 42 -17.71 -5.88 -4.44
C GLN A 42 -16.37 -5.14 -4.52
N ALA A 43 -16.37 -3.85 -4.87
CA ALA A 43 -15.18 -3.02 -4.84
C ALA A 43 -14.58 -2.93 -3.43
N LYS A 44 -15.40 -2.75 -2.39
CA LYS A 44 -14.95 -2.78 -0.99
C LYS A 44 -14.31 -4.12 -0.61
N ASN A 45 -14.90 -5.24 -1.03
CA ASN A 45 -14.34 -6.56 -0.74
C ASN A 45 -12.98 -6.76 -1.42
N GLU A 46 -12.82 -6.26 -2.66
CA GLU A 46 -11.55 -6.32 -3.36
C GLU A 46 -10.49 -5.43 -2.71
N LEU A 47 -10.84 -4.21 -2.30
CA LEU A 47 -9.97 -3.32 -1.53
C LEU A 47 -9.53 -3.95 -0.21
N ARG A 48 -10.44 -4.62 0.49
CA ARG A 48 -10.10 -5.35 1.73
C ARG A 48 -9.11 -6.48 1.45
N ARG A 49 -9.28 -7.24 0.36
CA ARG A 49 -8.34 -8.28 -0.05
C ARG A 49 -6.97 -7.69 -0.34
N MET A 50 -6.90 -6.62 -1.12
CA MET A 50 -5.68 -5.91 -1.45
C MET A 50 -4.97 -5.38 -0.19
N ALA A 51 -5.71 -4.79 0.76
CA ALA A 51 -5.18 -4.30 2.03
C ALA A 51 -4.60 -5.44 2.89
N ASN A 52 -5.25 -6.60 2.92
CA ASN A 52 -4.71 -7.78 3.62
C ASN A 52 -3.40 -8.26 2.96
N MET A 53 -3.32 -8.27 1.62
CA MET A 53 -2.09 -8.61 0.90
C MET A 53 -0.95 -7.65 1.26
N ALA A 54 -1.21 -6.35 1.26
CA ALA A 54 -0.22 -5.32 1.62
C ALA A 54 0.22 -5.44 3.09
N GLN A 55 -0.74 -5.69 4.02
CA GLN A 55 -0.43 -5.91 5.43
C GLN A 55 0.46 -7.13 5.64
N GLU A 56 0.11 -8.29 5.05
CA GLU A 56 0.92 -9.51 5.13
C GLU A 56 2.33 -9.30 4.55
N ASN A 57 2.44 -8.54 3.46
CA ASN A 57 3.72 -8.22 2.83
C ASN A 57 4.58 -7.36 3.76
N LEU A 58 3.98 -6.35 4.38
CA LEU A 58 4.65 -5.50 5.37
C LEU A 58 5.06 -6.28 6.63
N ASP A 59 4.22 -7.25 7.10
CA ASP A 59 4.55 -8.14 8.21
C ASP A 59 5.84 -8.93 7.93
N HIS A 60 5.96 -9.51 6.73
CA HIS A 60 7.15 -10.25 6.29
C HIS A 60 8.38 -9.34 6.20
N ALA A 61 8.19 -8.14 5.65
CA ALA A 61 9.27 -7.17 5.47
C ALA A 61 9.83 -6.66 6.80
N ILE A 62 8.97 -6.28 7.73
CA ILE A 62 9.39 -5.86 9.09
C ILE A 62 10.02 -7.01 9.86
N HIS A 63 9.49 -8.24 9.73
CA HIS A 63 10.10 -9.41 10.34
C HIS A 63 11.53 -9.65 9.81
N GLY A 64 11.71 -9.64 8.48
CA GLY A 64 13.03 -9.78 7.85
C GLY A 64 14.00 -8.71 8.30
N PHE A 65 13.57 -7.45 8.32
CA PHE A 65 14.38 -6.31 8.73
C PHE A 65 14.84 -6.39 10.19
N LEU A 66 13.93 -6.69 11.13
CA LEU A 66 14.25 -6.81 12.55
C LEU A 66 15.17 -8.00 12.87
N ASN A 67 15.07 -9.07 12.12
CA ASN A 67 15.86 -10.30 12.33
C ASN A 67 17.08 -10.41 11.40
N GLN A 68 17.30 -9.44 10.51
CA GLN A 68 18.36 -9.47 9.49
C GLN A 68 18.31 -10.76 8.66
N SER A 69 17.12 -11.10 8.16
CA SER A 69 16.84 -12.30 7.37
C SER A 69 16.28 -11.92 6.01
N ASP A 70 16.87 -12.47 4.95
CA ASP A 70 16.41 -12.33 3.57
C ASP A 70 15.43 -13.42 3.12
N GLU A 71 15.03 -14.29 4.06
CA GLU A 71 14.14 -15.43 3.81
C GLU A 71 12.87 -15.07 3.02
N PHE A 72 12.30 -13.88 3.27
CA PHE A 72 11.04 -13.45 2.66
C PHE A 72 11.22 -12.46 1.52
N VAL A 73 12.45 -12.05 1.18
CA VAL A 73 12.69 -10.96 0.23
C VAL A 73 12.07 -11.23 -1.14
N ASP A 74 12.32 -12.40 -1.72
CA ASP A 74 11.75 -12.75 -3.03
C ASP A 74 10.22 -12.84 -2.97
N LYS A 75 9.67 -13.36 -1.87
CA LYS A 75 8.23 -13.40 -1.65
C LYS A 75 7.62 -12.00 -1.56
N ILE A 76 8.33 -11.05 -0.94
CA ILE A 76 7.89 -9.66 -0.82
C ILE A 76 7.81 -9.01 -2.20
N TYR A 77 8.82 -9.18 -3.06
CA TYR A 77 8.80 -8.62 -4.41
C TYR A 77 7.67 -9.21 -5.27
N HIS A 78 7.48 -10.53 -5.24
CA HIS A 78 6.37 -11.16 -5.96
C HIS A 78 5.00 -10.70 -5.47
N ARG A 79 4.85 -10.54 -4.15
CA ARG A 79 3.60 -10.07 -3.57
C ARG A 79 3.32 -8.61 -3.92
N GLU A 80 4.36 -7.79 -4.02
CA GLU A 80 4.26 -6.40 -4.43
C GLU A 80 3.80 -6.30 -5.90
N GLU A 81 4.33 -7.12 -6.80
CA GLU A 81 3.86 -7.23 -8.17
C GLU A 81 2.37 -7.64 -8.25
N ASP A 82 1.93 -8.59 -7.40
CA ASP A 82 0.53 -8.97 -7.29
C ASP A 82 -0.34 -7.79 -6.80
N ILE A 83 0.13 -7.01 -5.81
CA ILE A 83 -0.59 -5.84 -5.28
C ILE A 83 -0.75 -4.78 -6.36
N ASN A 84 0.28 -4.49 -7.13
CA ASN A 84 0.26 -3.55 -8.26
C ASN A 84 -0.74 -3.98 -9.32
N ASN A 85 -0.74 -5.26 -9.70
CA ASN A 85 -1.68 -5.80 -10.68
C ASN A 85 -3.12 -5.65 -10.18
N VAL A 86 -3.39 -5.97 -8.93
CA VAL A 86 -4.72 -5.80 -8.31
C VAL A 86 -5.12 -4.32 -8.23
N SER A 87 -4.19 -3.43 -7.89
CA SER A 87 -4.39 -1.97 -7.87
C SER A 87 -4.86 -1.46 -9.23
N HIS A 88 -4.17 -1.85 -10.29
CA HIS A 88 -4.53 -1.50 -11.66
C HIS A 88 -5.92 -2.02 -12.04
N ALA A 89 -6.20 -3.29 -11.75
CA ALA A 89 -7.48 -3.90 -12.07
C ALA A 89 -8.67 -3.26 -11.32
N ILE A 90 -8.49 -2.91 -10.03
CA ILE A 90 -9.51 -2.17 -9.26
C ILE A 90 -9.70 -0.77 -9.86
N THR A 91 -8.62 -0.07 -10.18
CA THR A 91 -8.66 1.28 -10.77
C THR A 91 -9.43 1.28 -12.08
N ASP A 92 -9.16 0.35 -12.98
CA ASP A 92 -9.88 0.18 -14.23
C ASP A 92 -11.37 -0.08 -14.02
N TYR A 93 -11.70 -0.91 -13.02
CA TYR A 93 -13.09 -1.15 -12.65
C TYR A 93 -13.77 0.14 -12.14
N LEU A 94 -13.12 0.90 -11.28
CA LEU A 94 -13.64 2.17 -10.75
C LEU A 94 -13.85 3.20 -11.86
N VAL A 95 -12.93 3.28 -12.84
CA VAL A 95 -13.07 4.15 -14.02
C VAL A 95 -14.30 3.77 -14.83
N LYS A 96 -14.47 2.47 -15.13
CA LYS A 96 -15.64 1.96 -15.85
C LYS A 96 -16.95 2.24 -15.08
N SER A 97 -16.91 2.07 -13.75
CA SER A 97 -18.05 2.35 -12.88
C SER A 97 -18.46 3.82 -12.88
N ASN A 98 -17.51 4.74 -12.91
CA ASN A 98 -17.76 6.19 -12.94
C ASN A 98 -18.39 6.68 -14.26
N GLN A 99 -18.33 5.89 -15.33
CA GLN A 99 -18.99 6.21 -16.61
C GLN A 99 -20.49 5.91 -16.61
N LEU A 100 -20.98 5.23 -15.56
CA LEU A 100 -22.39 4.88 -15.43
C LEU A 100 -23.18 6.01 -14.74
N SER A 101 -24.47 6.11 -15.07
CA SER A 101 -25.37 7.06 -14.41
C SER A 101 -25.72 6.56 -13.01
N LEU A 102 -24.92 6.97 -12.02
CA LEU A 102 -25.08 6.58 -10.62
C LEU A 102 -25.65 7.73 -9.77
N PRO A 103 -26.36 7.43 -8.66
CA PRO A 103 -26.69 8.42 -7.64
C PRO A 103 -25.43 9.14 -7.14
N LEU A 104 -25.55 10.43 -6.80
CA LEU A 104 -24.43 11.26 -6.34
C LEU A 104 -23.72 10.67 -5.10
N ALA A 105 -24.47 10.02 -4.21
CA ALA A 105 -23.89 9.36 -3.04
C ALA A 105 -22.94 8.22 -3.45
N ASP A 106 -23.35 7.38 -4.40
CA ASP A 106 -22.55 6.27 -4.90
C ASP A 106 -21.31 6.75 -5.66
N GLN A 107 -21.46 7.82 -6.46
CA GLN A 107 -20.31 8.45 -7.13
C GLN A 107 -19.26 8.94 -6.15
N LYS A 108 -19.66 9.54 -5.02
CA LYS A 108 -18.74 9.98 -3.96
C LYS A 108 -18.01 8.81 -3.31
N ILE A 109 -18.73 7.71 -3.04
CA ILE A 109 -18.12 6.50 -2.45
C ILE A 109 -17.11 5.90 -3.42
N LEU A 110 -17.48 5.69 -4.69
CA LEU A 110 -16.56 5.18 -5.70
C LEU A 110 -15.36 6.12 -5.91
N GLY A 111 -15.59 7.42 -5.92
CA GLY A 111 -14.53 8.44 -6.00
C GLY A 111 -13.54 8.35 -4.84
N SER A 112 -14.00 8.08 -3.61
CA SER A 112 -13.11 7.90 -2.45
C SER A 112 -12.26 6.63 -2.54
N MET A 113 -12.73 5.59 -3.23
CA MET A 113 -12.00 4.33 -3.38
C MET A 113 -10.70 4.49 -4.19
N PHE A 114 -10.61 5.46 -5.11
CA PHE A 114 -9.34 5.75 -5.82
C PHE A 114 -8.22 6.14 -4.85
N TYR A 115 -8.53 6.93 -3.82
CA TYR A 115 -7.54 7.29 -2.81
C TYR A 115 -7.14 6.06 -1.99
N VAL A 116 -8.12 5.23 -1.61
CA VAL A 116 -7.88 4.01 -0.81
C VAL A 116 -7.01 3.01 -1.59
N VAL A 117 -7.24 2.82 -2.90
CA VAL A 117 -6.37 1.99 -3.76
C VAL A 117 -4.93 2.45 -3.69
N ASN A 118 -4.69 3.74 -3.93
CA ASN A 118 -3.34 4.31 -3.94
C ASN A 118 -2.66 4.22 -2.56
N ASP A 119 -3.42 4.44 -1.48
CA ASP A 119 -2.86 4.35 -0.13
C ASP A 119 -2.48 2.91 0.23
N ILE A 120 -3.25 1.90 -0.22
CA ILE A 120 -2.93 0.48 0.00
C ILE A 120 -1.71 0.07 -0.84
N GLU A 121 -1.61 0.49 -2.09
CA GLU A 121 -0.46 0.23 -2.96
C GLU A 121 0.82 0.79 -2.34
N ARG A 122 0.80 2.04 -1.83
CA ARG A 122 1.94 2.62 -1.12
C ARG A 122 2.38 1.83 0.10
N ILE A 123 1.48 1.09 0.77
CA ILE A 123 1.87 0.18 1.84
C ILE A 123 2.69 -0.99 1.27
N GLY A 124 2.31 -1.52 0.09
CA GLY A 124 3.08 -2.52 -0.65
C GLY A 124 4.49 -2.02 -0.99
N ASP A 125 4.60 -0.81 -1.55
CA ASP A 125 5.88 -0.14 -1.85
C ASP A 125 6.78 -0.03 -0.61
N HIS A 126 6.20 0.30 0.55
CA HIS A 126 6.96 0.36 1.79
C HIS A 126 7.50 -1.01 2.22
N ALA A 127 6.76 -2.10 1.98
CA ALA A 127 7.25 -3.44 2.24
C ALA A 127 8.47 -3.78 1.36
N GLU A 128 8.44 -3.44 0.08
CA GLU A 128 9.58 -3.58 -0.84
C GLU A 128 10.78 -2.77 -0.35
N ASN A 129 10.59 -1.51 0.05
CA ASN A 129 11.66 -0.68 0.59
C ASN A 129 12.32 -1.31 1.84
N PHE A 130 11.55 -1.93 2.74
CA PHE A 130 12.11 -2.65 3.88
C PHE A 130 12.88 -3.90 3.47
N ALA A 131 12.45 -4.61 2.43
CA ALA A 131 13.20 -5.74 1.87
C ALA A 131 14.55 -5.28 1.30
N ASP A 132 14.59 -4.15 0.59
CA ASP A 132 15.83 -3.54 0.10
C ASP A 132 16.77 -3.10 1.23
N PHE A 133 16.24 -2.51 2.29
CA PHE A 133 17.02 -2.16 3.48
C PHE A 133 17.59 -3.42 4.14
N THR A 134 16.80 -4.49 4.26
CA THR A 134 17.26 -5.77 4.82
C THR A 134 18.44 -6.33 4.04
N LYS A 135 18.35 -6.39 2.70
CA LYS A 135 19.45 -6.83 1.83
C LYS A 135 20.72 -5.98 2.02
N THR A 136 20.52 -4.67 2.12
CA THR A 136 21.62 -3.72 2.31
C THR A 136 22.29 -3.92 3.66
N GLU A 137 21.54 -4.11 4.74
CA GLU A 137 22.09 -4.35 6.07
C GLU A 137 22.86 -5.67 6.15
N ILE A 138 22.31 -6.75 5.58
CA ILE A 138 22.98 -8.05 5.50
C ILE A 138 24.28 -7.93 4.73
N LYS A 139 24.27 -7.29 3.54
CA LYS A 139 25.45 -7.11 2.68
C LYS A 139 26.58 -6.35 3.37
N HIS A 140 26.26 -5.34 4.17
CA HIS A 140 27.26 -4.51 4.85
C HIS A 140 27.54 -4.96 6.29
N ASN A 141 26.90 -6.06 6.74
CA ASN A 141 26.97 -6.54 8.12
C ASN A 141 26.68 -5.41 9.14
N THR A 142 25.76 -4.53 8.78
CA THR A 142 25.26 -3.45 9.65
C THR A 142 23.98 -3.94 10.33
N GLY A 143 23.81 -3.60 11.59
CA GLY A 143 22.63 -4.03 12.34
C GLY A 143 22.02 -2.90 13.14
N LEU A 144 20.74 -3.04 13.44
CA LEU A 144 20.04 -2.13 14.34
C LEU A 144 20.51 -2.36 15.78
N THR A 145 20.65 -1.27 16.55
CA THR A 145 20.80 -1.37 18.00
C THR A 145 19.55 -1.99 18.63
N GLY A 146 19.67 -2.62 19.80
CA GLY A 146 18.52 -3.19 20.52
C GLY A 146 17.40 -2.17 20.73
N ASP A 147 17.75 -0.94 21.12
CA ASP A 147 16.80 0.15 21.30
C ASP A 147 16.09 0.52 20.00
N ALA A 148 16.81 0.56 18.86
CA ALA A 148 16.22 0.85 17.56
C ALA A 148 15.24 -0.24 17.14
N LYS A 149 15.56 -1.52 17.34
CA LYS A 149 14.66 -2.65 17.08
C LYS A 149 13.35 -2.53 17.87
N GLU A 150 13.44 -2.21 19.16
CA GLU A 150 12.26 -2.02 20.01
C GLU A 150 11.43 -0.80 19.59
N GLU A 151 12.06 0.28 19.17
CA GLU A 151 11.36 1.47 18.64
C GLU A 151 10.59 1.15 17.36
N ILE A 152 11.22 0.47 16.41
CA ILE A 152 10.58 0.04 15.15
C ILE A 152 9.41 -0.91 15.44
N LYS A 153 9.59 -1.88 16.31
CA LYS A 153 8.55 -2.85 16.69
C LYS A 153 7.33 -2.17 17.30
N LYS A 154 7.54 -1.19 18.20
CA LYS A 154 6.46 -0.40 18.80
C LYS A 154 5.74 0.45 17.76
N MET A 155 6.48 1.13 16.88
CA MET A 155 5.93 1.92 15.78
C MET A 155 5.08 1.03 14.88
N TYR A 156 5.62 -0.10 14.44
CA TYR A 156 4.93 -1.04 13.58
C TYR A 156 3.64 -1.56 14.20
N THR A 157 3.66 -1.93 15.48
CA THR A 157 2.45 -2.37 16.19
C THR A 157 1.35 -1.31 16.19
N ALA A 158 1.71 -0.04 16.37
CA ALA A 158 0.76 1.06 16.35
C ALA A 158 0.22 1.32 14.92
N VAL A 159 1.09 1.31 13.91
CA VAL A 159 0.71 1.49 12.50
C VAL A 159 -0.20 0.35 12.01
N SER A 160 0.12 -0.91 12.34
CA SER A 160 -0.72 -2.06 12.00
C SER A 160 -2.11 -1.98 12.64
N LYS A 161 -2.17 -1.51 13.90
CA LYS A 161 -3.46 -1.28 14.56
C LYS A 161 -4.26 -0.17 13.87
N LEU A 162 -3.60 0.92 13.50
CA LEU A 162 -4.23 2.04 12.78
C LEU A 162 -4.79 1.58 11.43
N LEU A 163 -4.00 0.85 10.64
CA LEU A 163 -4.42 0.32 9.35
C LEU A 163 -5.67 -0.57 9.50
N LYS A 164 -5.64 -1.49 10.46
CA LYS A 164 -6.78 -2.39 10.72
C LYS A 164 -8.04 -1.61 11.08
N LEU A 165 -7.96 -0.66 12.00
CA LEU A 165 -9.11 0.17 12.41
C LEU A 165 -9.63 1.03 11.26
N SER A 166 -8.73 1.62 10.46
CA SER A 166 -9.11 2.42 9.29
C SER A 166 -9.83 1.59 8.24
N LEU A 167 -9.35 0.38 7.98
CA LEU A 167 -9.99 -0.56 7.05
C LEU A 167 -11.38 -1.01 7.56
N GLU A 168 -11.51 -1.35 8.84
CA GLU A 168 -12.78 -1.69 9.45
C GLU A 168 -13.78 -0.51 9.35
N CYS A 169 -13.33 0.70 9.67
CA CYS A 169 -14.12 1.92 9.55
C CYS A 169 -14.60 2.15 8.11
N PHE A 170 -13.70 1.99 7.13
CA PHE A 170 -14.03 2.11 5.71
C PHE A 170 -15.06 1.06 5.26
N MET A 171 -14.93 -0.18 5.72
CA MET A 171 -15.86 -1.26 5.38
C MET A 171 -17.25 -1.05 5.94
N GLU A 172 -17.36 -0.53 7.17
CA GLU A 172 -18.62 -0.27 7.85
C GLU A 172 -19.35 1.01 7.37
N GLN A 173 -18.64 1.90 6.68
CA GLN A 173 -19.21 3.12 6.15
C GLN A 173 -20.19 2.82 5.01
N ASP A 174 -21.48 2.96 5.24
CA ASP A 174 -22.58 2.76 4.26
C ASP A 174 -23.25 4.07 3.79
N GLY A 175 -22.64 5.22 4.14
CA GLY A 175 -23.17 6.56 3.86
C GLY A 175 -24.17 7.08 4.88
N VAL A 176 -24.70 6.23 5.74
CA VAL A 176 -25.70 6.58 6.79
C VAL A 176 -25.04 6.52 8.18
N ASN A 177 -24.29 5.47 8.45
CA ASN A 177 -23.64 5.24 9.73
C ASN A 177 -22.20 5.79 9.69
N LYS A 178 -21.90 6.69 10.63
CA LYS A 178 -20.52 7.11 10.91
C LYS A 178 -20.06 6.39 12.17
N PRO A 179 -19.01 5.59 12.09
CA PRO A 179 -18.45 4.92 13.27
C PRO A 179 -17.64 5.94 14.12
N GLU A 180 -18.33 6.86 14.78
CA GLU A 180 -17.71 7.99 15.50
C GLU A 180 -16.70 7.54 16.56
N GLU A 181 -16.98 6.44 17.27
CA GLU A 181 -16.04 5.88 18.25
C GLU A 181 -14.75 5.39 17.60
N LYS A 182 -14.84 4.70 16.45
CA LYS A 182 -13.66 4.25 15.71
C LYS A 182 -12.86 5.43 15.15
N LEU A 183 -13.54 6.45 14.64
CA LEU A 183 -12.87 7.67 14.15
C LEU A 183 -12.13 8.39 15.28
N ALA A 184 -12.69 8.45 16.48
CA ALA A 184 -12.01 9.02 17.63
C ALA A 184 -10.79 8.18 18.05
N GLU A 185 -10.89 6.85 18.03
CA GLU A 185 -9.75 5.96 18.32
C GLU A 185 -8.64 6.09 17.26
N ILE A 186 -9.00 6.18 15.96
CA ILE A 186 -8.08 6.44 14.86
C ILE A 186 -7.30 7.75 15.11
N ALA A 187 -8.00 8.85 15.41
CA ALA A 187 -7.35 10.14 15.66
C ALA A 187 -6.37 10.11 16.86
N ILE A 188 -6.72 9.41 17.93
CA ILE A 188 -5.85 9.22 19.10
C ILE A 188 -4.60 8.42 18.71
N LEU A 189 -4.78 7.38 17.91
CA LEU A 189 -3.68 6.51 17.48
C LEU A 189 -2.74 7.23 16.53
N GLU A 190 -3.26 8.01 15.56
CA GLU A 190 -2.48 8.89 14.68
C GLU A 190 -1.62 9.88 15.49
N ALA A 191 -2.23 10.59 16.44
CA ALA A 191 -1.49 11.53 17.30
C ALA A 191 -0.40 10.83 18.14
N SER A 192 -0.61 9.57 18.50
CA SER A 192 0.39 8.75 19.21
C SER A 192 1.54 8.36 18.28
N ILE A 193 1.26 7.97 17.04
CA ILE A 193 2.26 7.62 16.01
C ILE A 193 3.12 8.83 15.69
N ASP A 194 2.54 10.02 15.50
CA ASP A 194 3.26 11.26 15.30
C ASP A 194 4.22 11.60 16.45
N LYS A 195 3.79 11.32 17.66
CA LYS A 195 4.65 11.49 18.85
C LYS A 195 5.81 10.51 18.86
N MET A 196 5.56 9.24 18.48
CA MET A 196 6.60 8.22 18.38
C MET A 196 7.60 8.59 17.30
N GLU A 197 7.15 9.02 16.12
CA GLU A 197 8.02 9.44 15.01
C GLU A 197 9.00 10.52 15.47
N ARG A 198 8.49 11.65 15.99
CA ARG A 198 9.31 12.76 16.49
C ARG A 198 10.29 12.35 17.59
N ARG A 199 9.88 11.43 18.45
CA ARG A 199 10.72 10.92 19.53
C ARG A 199 11.82 10.01 19.00
N TYR A 200 11.49 9.09 18.10
CA TYR A 200 12.45 8.11 17.57
C TYR A 200 13.46 8.74 16.62
N GLN A 201 13.06 9.76 15.85
CA GLN A 201 14.00 10.60 15.12
C GLN A 201 15.05 11.25 16.03
N LYS A 202 14.63 11.82 17.16
CA LYS A 202 15.57 12.40 18.14
C LYS A 202 16.49 11.35 18.76
N HIS A 203 15.98 10.14 19.03
CA HIS A 203 16.80 9.04 19.54
C HIS A 203 17.81 8.57 18.49
N HIS A 204 17.41 8.46 17.24
CA HIS A 204 18.30 8.11 16.15
C HIS A 204 19.44 9.13 15.98
N ILE A 205 19.13 10.42 15.98
CA ILE A 205 20.15 11.49 15.93
C ILE A 205 21.14 11.39 17.11
N LYS A 206 20.65 11.06 18.31
CA LYS A 206 21.52 10.86 19.49
C LYS A 206 22.44 9.64 19.32
N ARG A 207 21.94 8.52 18.78
CA ARG A 207 22.74 7.33 18.49
C ARG A 207 23.82 7.61 17.43
N LEU A 208 23.47 8.35 16.38
CA LEU A 208 24.44 8.80 15.36
C LEU A 208 25.55 9.65 15.98
N ALA A 209 25.19 10.64 16.84
CA ALA A 209 26.16 11.52 17.48
C ALA A 209 27.11 10.79 18.42
N LYS A 210 26.70 9.64 18.96
CA LYS A 210 27.52 8.79 19.84
C LYS A 210 28.31 7.71 19.08
N GLY A 211 28.13 7.59 17.76
CA GLY A 211 28.72 6.52 16.97
C GLY A 211 28.13 5.13 17.24
N GLU A 212 26.93 5.06 17.84
CA GLU A 212 26.24 3.81 18.15
C GLU A 212 25.49 3.23 16.94
N CYS A 213 25.39 3.97 15.84
CA CYS A 213 24.86 3.51 14.54
C CYS A 213 25.61 4.18 13.40
N GLU A 214 25.68 3.49 12.26
CA GLU A 214 26.34 4.03 11.07
C GLU A 214 25.41 4.96 10.28
N PRO A 215 25.94 6.08 9.72
CA PRO A 215 25.14 7.04 8.93
C PRO A 215 24.52 6.44 7.66
N ARG A 216 25.07 5.33 7.15
CA ARG A 216 24.64 4.70 5.88
C ARG A 216 23.34 3.89 5.97
N ALA A 217 22.91 3.50 7.16
CA ALA A 217 21.69 2.70 7.35
C ALA A 217 20.38 3.44 6.99
N GLY A 218 20.44 4.64 6.46
CA GLY A 218 19.26 5.44 6.12
C GLY A 218 19.35 6.37 4.92
N LEU A 219 20.46 6.34 4.15
CA LEU A 219 20.76 7.42 3.19
C LEU A 219 20.91 7.01 1.71
N ASP A 220 20.62 5.78 1.32
CA ASP A 220 20.46 5.47 -0.12
C ASP A 220 19.04 5.82 -0.60
N ARG A 221 18.65 7.08 -0.44
CA ARG A 221 17.66 7.67 -1.33
C ARG A 221 18.33 7.78 -2.70
N LYS A 222 17.88 6.98 -3.65
CA LYS A 222 18.17 7.17 -5.06
C LYS A 222 17.94 8.65 -5.40
N SER A 223 19.02 9.41 -5.50
CA SER A 223 19.02 10.70 -6.18
C SER A 223 18.82 10.39 -7.66
N THR A 224 17.65 10.64 -8.16
CA THR A 224 17.38 10.84 -9.59
C THR A 224 16.41 11.98 -9.71
#